data_591b281a57f25391d4dcf5edc8da0bee
#
_entry.id   591b281a57f25391d4dcf5edc8da0bee
#
_cell.length_a   1.000
_cell.length_b   1.000
_cell.length_c   1.000
_cell.angle_alpha   90.00
_cell.angle_beta   90.00
_cell.angle_gamma   90.00
#
_symmetry.space_group_name_H-M   'P 1'
#
loop_
_entity.id
_entity.type
_entity.pdbx_description
1 polymer ?
#
loop_
_entity_poly.entity_id
_entity_poly.type
_entity_poly.pdbx_seq_one_letter_code
_entity_poly.pdbx_strand_id
1 'polypeptide(L)'
;EDPRFNSGEKTLLLVLEEGEEEYDLSRYPSQNVYLETPDYDELRPEFLENLRRKHNAERVVAELNGMHQAADFYMKTPDSWVIAQEVMFADAQTFQGYNANMRQLVVDKLMGAELVVFNRMTPGADIMPFHKIARAVNRKIDIMYEYTDGTSQFDEIVDPLPFDINASVIEIQDEDYALFYRDITEEPKKYDGKTVSFKGQVARLRREKEGMFAPG
;
A
#
# COMPACT_ATOMS: atom_id res chain seq x y z
N GLU A 1 18.80 7.03 -11.90
CA GLU A 1 17.69 7.15 -12.87
C GLU A 1 17.50 5.82 -13.57
N ASP A 2 16.49 5.09 -13.15
CA ASP A 2 16.14 3.83 -13.83
C ASP A 2 15.24 4.17 -15.02
N PRO A 3 15.66 3.87 -16.27
CA PRO A 3 14.85 4.16 -17.46
C PRO A 3 13.51 3.44 -17.50
N ARG A 4 13.30 2.46 -16.61
CA ARG A 4 12.00 1.81 -16.41
C ARG A 4 10.98 2.73 -15.74
N PHE A 5 11.45 3.72 -14.96
CA PHE A 5 10.59 4.71 -14.28
C PHE A 5 10.48 6.03 -15.03
N ASN A 6 11.43 6.34 -15.88
CA ASN A 6 11.43 7.58 -16.65
C ASN A 6 11.60 7.24 -18.13
N SER A 7 10.50 6.93 -18.80
CA SER A 7 10.46 6.64 -20.23
C SER A 7 10.22 7.87 -21.09
N GLY A 8 10.26 9.07 -20.48
CA GLY A 8 10.16 10.36 -21.18
C GLY A 8 8.86 11.10 -20.92
N GLU A 9 7.93 10.56 -20.13
CA GLU A 9 6.69 11.25 -19.75
C GLU A 9 7.01 12.49 -18.90
N LYS A 10 6.27 13.56 -19.15
CA LYS A 10 6.34 14.75 -18.31
C LYS A 10 5.81 14.43 -16.91
N THR A 11 6.69 14.49 -15.94
CA THR A 11 6.41 14.15 -14.55
C THR A 11 6.41 15.40 -13.69
N LEU A 12 5.32 15.65 -12.98
CA LEU A 12 5.25 16.61 -11.90
C LEU A 12 5.67 15.92 -10.60
N LEU A 13 6.75 16.37 -9.99
CA LEU A 13 7.19 15.94 -8.67
C LEU A 13 6.67 16.95 -7.64
N LEU A 14 5.76 16.50 -6.79
CA LEU A 14 5.24 17.27 -5.67
C LEU A 14 6.00 16.85 -4.41
N VAL A 15 6.73 17.76 -3.80
CA VAL A 15 7.37 17.55 -2.51
C VAL A 15 6.58 18.36 -1.48
N LEU A 16 5.85 17.66 -0.63
CA LEU A 16 4.93 18.23 0.32
C LEU A 16 5.60 18.24 1.70
N GLU A 17 6.07 19.42 2.07
CA GLU A 17 6.86 19.70 3.26
C GLU A 17 8.34 19.32 3.16
N GLU A 18 9.12 19.89 4.04
CA GLU A 18 10.58 19.80 4.02
C GLU A 18 11.06 18.39 4.37
N GLY A 19 11.57 17.69 3.36
CA GLY A 19 12.42 16.52 3.56
C GLY A 19 13.86 16.96 3.86
N GLU A 20 14.71 16.02 4.28
CA GLU A 20 16.14 16.26 4.48
C GLU A 20 16.92 16.33 3.15
N GLU A 21 16.33 15.86 2.06
CA GLU A 21 16.98 15.73 0.76
C GLU A 21 16.55 16.84 -0.20
N GLU A 22 17.53 17.47 -0.85
CA GLU A 22 17.28 18.40 -1.95
C GLU A 22 17.27 17.68 -3.29
N TYR A 23 16.26 17.93 -4.12
CA TYR A 23 16.14 17.31 -5.44
C TYR A 23 16.92 18.12 -6.49
N ASP A 24 18.04 17.57 -6.95
CA ASP A 24 18.82 18.12 -8.05
C ASP A 24 18.24 17.67 -9.39
N LEU A 25 17.37 18.48 -9.99
CA LEU A 25 16.75 18.20 -11.27
C LEU A 25 17.75 18.12 -12.45
N SER A 26 18.97 18.63 -12.29
CA SER A 26 20.00 18.51 -13.33
C SER A 26 20.46 17.08 -13.61
N ARG A 27 20.19 16.18 -12.65
CA ARG A 27 20.43 14.74 -12.78
C ARG A 27 19.45 14.01 -13.70
N TYR A 28 18.38 14.67 -14.12
CA TYR A 28 17.40 14.09 -15.05
C TYR A 28 17.68 14.54 -16.48
N PRO A 29 18.35 13.72 -17.30
CA PRO A 29 18.85 14.12 -18.62
C PRO A 29 17.74 14.52 -19.59
N SER A 30 16.56 13.97 -19.42
CA SER A 30 15.39 14.23 -20.28
C SER A 30 14.72 15.58 -20.00
N GLN A 31 15.10 16.26 -18.89
CA GLN A 31 14.49 17.53 -18.44
C GLN A 31 12.94 17.49 -18.42
N ASN A 32 12.38 16.31 -18.17
CA ASN A 32 10.94 16.07 -18.18
C ASN A 32 10.33 15.99 -16.77
N VAL A 33 11.11 16.30 -15.73
CA VAL A 33 10.65 16.34 -14.33
C VAL A 33 10.56 17.79 -13.86
N TYR A 34 9.39 18.16 -13.35
CA TYR A 34 9.10 19.50 -12.85
C TYR A 34 8.82 19.41 -11.35
N LEU A 35 9.60 20.14 -10.55
CA LEU A 35 9.46 20.17 -9.10
C LEU A 35 8.55 21.32 -8.68
N GLU A 36 7.57 21.01 -7.84
CA GLU A 36 6.75 21.98 -7.13
C GLU A 36 6.71 21.58 -5.64
N THR A 37 6.79 22.58 -4.78
CA THR A 37 6.83 22.42 -3.32
C THR A 37 5.72 23.25 -2.66
N PRO A 38 4.44 22.94 -2.92
CA PRO A 38 3.33 23.66 -2.33
C PRO A 38 3.16 23.32 -0.85
N ASP A 39 2.62 24.29 -0.10
CA ASP A 39 2.19 24.01 1.26
C ASP A 39 1.04 22.99 1.27
N TYR A 40 1.08 22.04 2.22
CA TYR A 40 0.06 20.99 2.32
C TYR A 40 -1.36 21.56 2.49
N ASP A 41 -1.50 22.70 3.18
CA ASP A 41 -2.78 23.37 3.41
C ASP A 41 -3.37 24.03 2.15
N GLU A 42 -2.55 24.29 1.14
CA GLU A 42 -2.99 24.83 -0.15
C GLU A 42 -3.58 23.76 -1.06
N LEU A 43 -3.31 22.48 -0.78
CA LEU A 43 -3.74 21.37 -1.62
C LEU A 43 -5.24 21.25 -1.67
N ARG A 44 -5.77 21.26 -2.87
CA ARG A 44 -7.16 20.99 -3.24
C ARG A 44 -7.22 20.55 -4.69
N PRO A 45 -8.27 19.86 -5.12
CA PRO A 45 -8.34 19.27 -6.46
C PRO A 45 -8.05 20.26 -7.60
N GLU A 46 -8.61 21.45 -7.51
CA GLU A 46 -8.42 22.50 -8.54
C GLU A 46 -6.98 23.03 -8.58
N PHE A 47 -6.33 23.18 -7.44
CA PHE A 47 -4.95 23.64 -7.34
C PHE A 47 -3.99 22.62 -7.97
N LEU A 48 -4.13 21.35 -7.59
CA LEU A 48 -3.33 20.24 -8.13
C LEU A 48 -3.52 20.07 -9.64
N GLU A 49 -4.75 20.17 -10.13
CA GLU A 49 -5.01 20.11 -11.57
C GLU A 49 -4.42 21.30 -12.32
N ASN A 50 -4.38 22.48 -11.72
CA ASN A 50 -3.73 23.64 -12.32
C ASN A 50 -2.21 23.46 -12.39
N LEU A 51 -1.58 22.91 -11.35
CA LEU A 51 -0.14 22.57 -11.39
C LEU A 51 0.16 21.54 -12.48
N ARG A 52 -0.63 20.47 -12.57
CA ARG A 52 -0.49 19.48 -13.62
C ARG A 52 -0.57 20.11 -15.01
N ARG A 53 -1.56 20.98 -15.26
CA ARG A 53 -1.73 21.67 -16.54
C ARG A 53 -0.62 22.66 -16.83
N LYS A 54 -0.12 23.39 -15.82
CA LYS A 54 1.01 24.33 -15.95
C LYS A 54 2.22 23.67 -16.60
N HIS A 55 2.52 22.43 -16.20
CA HIS A 55 3.65 21.65 -16.70
C HIS A 55 3.28 20.69 -17.83
N ASN A 56 1.99 20.61 -18.18
CA ASN A 56 1.46 19.62 -19.10
C ASN A 56 1.90 18.19 -18.71
N ALA A 57 1.84 17.89 -17.39
CA ALA A 57 2.32 16.64 -16.85
C ALA A 57 1.35 15.50 -17.13
N GLU A 58 1.92 14.37 -17.50
CA GLU A 58 1.20 13.11 -17.78
C GLU A 58 1.19 12.21 -16.54
N ARG A 59 2.19 12.39 -15.66
CA ARG A 59 2.36 11.67 -14.41
C ARG A 59 2.63 12.64 -13.26
N VAL A 60 2.10 12.31 -12.09
CA VAL A 60 2.40 13.02 -10.84
C VAL A 60 3.02 12.03 -9.88
N VAL A 61 4.11 12.43 -9.26
CA VAL A 61 4.74 11.73 -8.13
C VAL A 61 4.65 12.66 -6.93
N ALA A 62 3.98 12.22 -5.87
CA ALA A 62 3.84 13.02 -4.66
C ALA A 62 4.64 12.37 -3.52
N GLU A 63 5.54 13.12 -2.94
CA GLU A 63 6.20 12.78 -1.69
C GLU A 63 5.43 13.40 -0.53
N LEU A 64 4.87 12.54 0.31
CA LEU A 64 4.09 12.94 1.49
C LEU A 64 4.95 12.87 2.75
N ASN A 65 4.83 13.86 3.61
CA ASN A 65 5.34 13.74 4.96
C ASN A 65 4.64 12.58 5.69
N GLY A 66 5.42 11.74 6.36
CA GLY A 66 4.92 10.56 7.06
C GLY A 66 3.89 10.84 8.14
N MET A 67 3.74 12.09 8.59
CA MET A 67 2.76 12.49 9.61
C MET A 67 1.35 12.74 9.08
N HIS A 68 1.18 12.93 7.76
CA HIS A 68 -0.14 13.07 7.16
C HIS A 68 -0.78 11.72 6.89
N GLN A 69 -2.10 11.62 7.04
CA GLN A 69 -2.85 10.43 6.64
C GLN A 69 -2.99 10.37 5.12
N ALA A 70 -2.88 9.16 4.55
CA ALA A 70 -3.06 8.97 3.12
C ALA A 70 -4.47 9.37 2.66
N ALA A 71 -5.49 9.06 3.46
CA ALA A 71 -6.88 9.41 3.19
C ALA A 71 -7.10 10.93 3.04
N ASP A 72 -6.41 11.76 3.84
CA ASP A 72 -6.51 13.22 3.73
C ASP A 72 -5.95 13.73 2.40
N PHE A 73 -4.85 13.14 1.95
CA PHE A 73 -4.27 13.47 0.65
C PHE A 73 -5.19 13.06 -0.50
N TYR A 74 -5.81 11.88 -0.41
CA TYR A 74 -6.75 11.41 -1.44
C TYR A 74 -7.95 12.35 -1.61
N MET A 75 -8.48 12.89 -0.52
CA MET A 75 -9.57 13.89 -0.59
C MET A 75 -9.14 15.21 -1.24
N LYS A 76 -7.83 15.51 -1.27
CA LYS A 76 -7.26 16.70 -1.89
C LYS A 76 -6.92 16.47 -3.38
N THR A 77 -6.89 15.21 -3.85
CA THR A 77 -6.59 14.92 -5.26
C THR A 77 -7.82 15.07 -6.16
N PRO A 78 -7.64 15.46 -7.43
CA PRO A 78 -8.74 15.50 -8.39
C PRO A 78 -9.37 14.12 -8.61
N ASP A 79 -10.69 14.04 -8.69
CA ASP A 79 -11.44 12.78 -8.95
C ASP A 79 -11.04 12.12 -10.29
N SER A 80 -10.48 12.89 -11.22
CA SER A 80 -10.00 12.39 -12.51
C SER A 80 -8.64 11.71 -12.45
N TRP A 81 -7.92 11.83 -11.32
CA TRP A 81 -6.64 11.17 -11.15
C TRP A 81 -6.82 9.74 -10.68
N VAL A 82 -5.90 8.89 -11.11
CA VAL A 82 -5.84 7.49 -10.65
C VAL A 82 -4.55 7.31 -9.88
N ILE A 83 -4.66 6.83 -8.66
CA ILE A 83 -3.50 6.42 -7.87
C ILE A 83 -3.01 5.10 -8.47
N ALA A 84 -1.86 5.16 -9.13
CA ALA A 84 -1.29 4.03 -9.83
C ALA A 84 -0.45 3.13 -8.89
N GLN A 85 0.18 3.74 -7.88
CA GLN A 85 1.00 3.03 -6.90
C GLN A 85 1.16 3.87 -5.64
N GLU A 86 1.13 3.21 -4.50
CA GLU A 86 1.51 3.77 -3.21
C GLU A 86 2.68 3.01 -2.63
N VAL A 87 3.74 3.74 -2.27
CA VAL A 87 4.95 3.17 -1.66
C VAL A 87 5.18 3.84 -0.31
N MET A 88 5.33 3.03 0.73
CA MET A 88 5.71 3.49 2.05
C MET A 88 7.23 3.32 2.24
N PHE A 89 7.92 4.38 2.62
CA PHE A 89 9.30 4.30 3.12
C PHE A 89 9.30 4.41 4.63
N ALA A 90 10.00 3.50 5.29
CA ALA A 90 10.09 3.46 6.74
C ALA A 90 11.54 3.22 7.18
N ASP A 91 12.06 4.14 8.00
CA ASP A 91 13.38 3.98 8.61
C ASP A 91 13.36 2.80 9.60
N ALA A 92 14.11 1.75 9.28
CA ALA A 92 14.15 0.52 10.07
C ALA A 92 14.62 0.75 11.52
N GLN A 93 15.42 1.78 11.76
CA GLN A 93 15.95 2.06 13.10
C GLN A 93 14.87 2.63 14.03
N THR A 94 13.88 3.32 13.47
CA THR A 94 12.83 4.02 14.26
C THR A 94 11.45 3.40 14.11
N PHE A 95 11.20 2.60 13.07
CA PHE A 95 9.90 2.06 12.72
C PHE A 95 9.18 1.35 13.85
N GLN A 96 9.87 0.49 14.60
CA GLN A 96 9.25 -0.23 15.73
C GLN A 96 8.78 0.73 16.83
N GLY A 97 9.55 1.79 17.08
CA GLY A 97 9.17 2.87 17.99
C GLY A 97 7.93 3.63 17.50
N TYR A 98 7.87 3.97 16.22
CA TYR A 98 6.69 4.58 15.61
C TYR A 98 5.48 3.66 15.67
N ASN A 99 5.64 2.38 15.35
CA ASN A 99 4.54 1.41 15.45
C ASN A 99 4.02 1.26 16.89
N ALA A 100 4.88 1.35 17.89
CA ALA A 100 4.48 1.25 19.29
C ALA A 100 3.71 2.50 19.78
N ASN A 101 4.11 3.69 19.33
CA ASN A 101 3.60 4.96 19.84
C ASN A 101 2.54 5.61 18.93
N MET A 102 2.59 5.35 17.62
CA MET A 102 1.74 5.97 16.60
C MET A 102 1.13 4.90 15.69
N ARG A 103 0.67 3.79 16.27
CA ARG A 103 0.19 2.61 15.54
C ARG A 103 -0.88 2.93 14.49
N GLN A 104 -1.80 3.84 14.79
CA GLN A 104 -2.88 4.19 13.87
C GLN A 104 -2.33 4.78 12.57
N LEU A 105 -1.32 5.63 12.65
CA LEU A 105 -0.65 6.22 11.49
C LEU A 105 0.13 5.18 10.68
N VAL A 106 0.84 4.28 11.37
CA VAL A 106 1.56 3.17 10.71
C VAL A 106 0.57 2.24 10.00
N VAL A 107 -0.55 1.92 10.62
CA VAL A 107 -1.61 1.10 10.01
C VAL A 107 -2.22 1.78 8.78
N ASP A 108 -2.51 3.09 8.85
CA ASP A 108 -3.01 3.88 7.73
C ASP A 108 -2.09 3.77 6.51
N LYS A 109 -0.78 3.97 6.72
CA LYS A 109 0.22 3.87 5.64
C LYS A 109 0.35 2.47 5.07
N LEU A 110 0.45 1.45 5.92
CA LEU A 110 0.62 0.07 5.46
C LEU A 110 -0.62 -0.48 4.76
N MET A 111 -1.81 0.01 5.12
CA MET A 111 -3.07 -0.49 4.57
C MET A 111 -3.24 -0.13 3.09
N GLY A 112 -2.82 1.06 2.70
CA GLY A 112 -2.92 1.56 1.32
C GLY A 112 -1.71 1.17 0.46
N ALA A 113 -0.55 0.94 1.06
CA ALA A 113 0.67 0.71 0.32
C ALA A 113 0.69 -0.65 -0.40
N GLU A 114 1.15 -0.66 -1.63
CA GLU A 114 1.46 -1.87 -2.40
C GLU A 114 2.88 -2.38 -2.09
N LEU A 115 3.79 -1.46 -1.73
CA LEU A 115 5.15 -1.76 -1.35
C LEU A 115 5.53 -0.96 -0.10
N VAL A 116 6.15 -1.63 0.88
CA VAL A 116 6.87 -0.97 1.95
C VAL A 116 8.37 -1.23 1.80
N VAL A 117 9.16 -0.16 1.88
CA VAL A 117 10.62 -0.21 1.88
C VAL A 117 11.11 0.13 3.28
N PHE A 118 11.65 -0.85 3.98
CA PHE A 118 12.38 -0.62 5.24
C PHE A 118 13.82 -0.25 4.92
N ASN A 119 14.10 1.05 4.85
CA ASN A 119 15.42 1.56 4.53
C ASN A 119 16.32 1.67 5.78
N ARG A 120 17.59 1.95 5.57
CA ARG A 120 18.62 2.08 6.62
C ARG A 120 18.72 0.86 7.54
N MET A 121 18.36 -0.33 7.02
CA MET A 121 18.47 -1.58 7.75
C MET A 121 19.95 -1.91 8.00
N THR A 122 20.27 -2.34 9.21
CA THR A 122 21.62 -2.85 9.48
C THR A 122 21.79 -4.24 8.86
N PRO A 123 22.88 -4.50 8.11
CA PRO A 123 23.15 -5.83 7.59
C PRO A 123 23.14 -6.90 8.69
N GLY A 124 22.40 -8.00 8.44
CA GLY A 124 22.24 -9.08 9.41
C GLY A 124 21.23 -8.82 10.54
N ALA A 125 20.51 -7.71 10.51
CA ALA A 125 19.42 -7.47 11.45
C ALA A 125 18.28 -8.48 11.26
N ASP A 126 17.57 -8.77 12.35
CA ASP A 126 16.37 -9.62 12.31
C ASP A 126 15.22 -8.89 11.58
N ILE A 127 14.81 -9.42 10.44
CA ILE A 127 13.72 -8.86 9.62
C ILE A 127 12.32 -9.29 10.09
N MET A 128 12.23 -10.34 10.93
CA MET A 128 10.94 -10.91 11.35
C MET A 128 9.99 -9.93 12.02
N PRO A 129 10.43 -8.99 12.89
CA PRO A 129 9.53 -8.00 13.48
C PRO A 129 8.87 -7.09 12.42
N PHE A 130 9.61 -6.70 11.39
CA PHE A 130 9.13 -5.85 10.30
C PHE A 130 8.12 -6.59 9.43
N HIS A 131 8.48 -7.81 9.01
CA HIS A 131 7.61 -8.72 8.29
C HIS A 131 6.27 -8.89 9.01
N LYS A 132 6.28 -9.28 10.29
CA LYS A 132 5.07 -9.51 11.08
C LYS A 132 4.18 -8.29 11.19
N ILE A 133 4.76 -7.11 11.40
CA ILE A 133 3.98 -5.85 11.49
C ILE A 133 3.33 -5.54 10.16
N ALA A 134 4.07 -5.58 9.06
CA ALA A 134 3.56 -5.28 7.73
C ALA A 134 2.48 -6.29 7.30
N ARG A 135 2.74 -7.58 7.42
CA ARG A 135 1.80 -8.65 7.05
C ARG A 135 0.54 -8.70 7.92
N ALA A 136 0.64 -8.33 9.20
CA ALA A 136 -0.53 -8.24 10.08
C ALA A 136 -1.52 -7.13 9.66
N VAL A 137 -1.04 -6.08 8.98
CA VAL A 137 -1.87 -4.98 8.48
C VAL A 137 -2.32 -5.23 7.04
N ASN A 138 -1.38 -5.56 6.17
CA ASN A 138 -1.62 -5.78 4.76
C ASN A 138 -0.89 -7.04 4.29
N ARG A 139 -1.64 -8.12 4.11
CA ARG A 139 -1.07 -9.43 3.75
C ARG A 139 -0.47 -9.46 2.35
N LYS A 140 -0.93 -8.59 1.45
CA LYS A 140 -0.50 -8.54 0.05
C LYS A 140 0.64 -7.56 -0.21
N ILE A 141 1.00 -6.75 0.79
CA ILE A 141 2.04 -5.73 0.61
C ILE A 141 3.37 -6.38 0.22
N ASP A 142 4.00 -5.87 -0.80
CA ASP A 142 5.39 -6.21 -1.07
C ASP A 142 6.28 -5.56 -0.03
N ILE A 143 7.27 -6.29 0.46
CA ILE A 143 8.19 -5.80 1.49
C ILE A 143 9.61 -5.86 0.92
N MET A 144 10.32 -4.75 1.00
CA MET A 144 11.72 -4.66 0.61
C MET A 144 12.54 -4.12 1.79
N TYR A 145 13.70 -4.70 1.99
CA TYR A 145 14.70 -4.25 2.96
C TYR A 145 15.89 -3.65 2.22
N GLU A 146 16.22 -2.40 2.54
CA GLU A 146 17.36 -1.69 2.00
C GLU A 146 18.39 -1.48 3.11
N TYR A 147 19.58 -2.03 2.90
CA TYR A 147 20.63 -2.05 3.92
C TYR A 147 21.59 -0.87 3.79
N THR A 148 22.22 -0.52 4.92
CA THR A 148 23.19 0.58 4.99
C THR A 148 24.47 0.34 4.19
N ASP A 149 24.73 -0.90 3.74
CA ASP A 149 25.82 -1.24 2.85
C ASP A 149 25.47 -1.08 1.34
N GLY A 150 24.26 -0.59 1.03
CA GLY A 150 23.76 -0.36 -0.32
C GLY A 150 23.14 -1.60 -0.98
N THR A 151 23.05 -2.74 -0.27
CA THR A 151 22.35 -3.91 -0.77
C THR A 151 20.85 -3.82 -0.45
N SER A 152 20.03 -4.57 -1.19
CA SER A 152 18.60 -4.68 -0.94
C SER A 152 18.11 -6.10 -1.21
N GLN A 153 17.03 -6.49 -0.55
CA GLN A 153 16.35 -7.76 -0.79
C GLN A 153 14.84 -7.63 -0.61
N PHE A 154 14.08 -8.38 -1.39
CA PHE A 154 12.67 -8.57 -1.13
C PHE A 154 12.44 -9.58 -0.01
N ASP A 155 11.31 -9.44 0.66
CA ASP A 155 10.87 -10.37 1.68
C ASP A 155 10.36 -11.67 1.02
N GLU A 156 11.05 -12.75 1.27
CA GLU A 156 10.70 -14.09 0.76
C GLU A 156 10.09 -14.99 1.85
N ILE A 157 9.75 -14.41 3.01
CA ILE A 157 9.17 -15.15 4.12
C ILE A 157 7.75 -15.55 3.75
N VAL A 158 7.49 -16.84 3.80
CA VAL A 158 6.14 -17.40 3.60
C VAL A 158 5.51 -17.66 4.95
N ASP A 159 4.41 -16.98 5.25
CA ASP A 159 3.63 -17.23 6.44
C ASP A 159 2.91 -18.59 6.30
N PRO A 160 3.14 -19.56 7.18
CA PRO A 160 2.41 -20.81 7.13
C PRO A 160 0.94 -20.57 7.45
N LEU A 161 0.08 -21.29 6.75
CA LEU A 161 -1.33 -21.34 7.14
C LEU A 161 -1.46 -22.13 8.44
N PRO A 162 -2.36 -21.75 9.36
CA PRO A 162 -2.55 -22.46 10.63
C PRO A 162 -3.23 -23.82 10.46
N PHE A 163 -3.61 -24.20 9.24
CA PHE A 163 -4.26 -25.47 8.89
C PHE A 163 -3.53 -26.12 7.70
N ASP A 164 -3.60 -27.45 7.65
CA ASP A 164 -2.97 -28.22 6.58
C ASP A 164 -3.84 -28.23 5.32
N ILE A 165 -3.43 -27.44 4.34
CA ILE A 165 -4.11 -27.34 3.05
C ILE A 165 -4.05 -28.64 2.23
N ASN A 166 -3.12 -29.53 2.53
CA ASN A 166 -2.96 -30.83 1.83
C ASN A 166 -3.71 -31.98 2.49
N ALA A 167 -4.37 -31.73 3.61
CA ALA A 167 -5.21 -32.73 4.27
C ALA A 167 -6.38 -33.15 3.35
N SER A 168 -6.86 -34.40 3.53
CA SER A 168 -8.04 -34.92 2.81
C SER A 168 -9.31 -34.12 3.13
N VAL A 169 -9.40 -33.62 4.35
CA VAL A 169 -10.37 -32.60 4.81
C VAL A 169 -9.58 -31.52 5.52
N ILE A 170 -9.69 -30.29 5.03
CA ILE A 170 -9.06 -29.13 5.65
C ILE A 170 -9.94 -28.69 6.82
N GLU A 171 -9.50 -28.93 8.04
CA GLU A 171 -10.22 -28.54 9.25
C GLU A 171 -9.85 -27.09 9.63
N ILE A 172 -10.85 -26.21 9.63
CA ILE A 172 -10.68 -24.80 10.00
C ILE A 172 -11.26 -24.60 11.39
N GLN A 173 -10.40 -24.18 12.33
CA GLN A 173 -10.84 -23.83 13.67
C GLN A 173 -11.53 -22.45 13.66
N ASP A 174 -12.33 -22.17 14.69
CA ASP A 174 -13.12 -20.92 14.77
C ASP A 174 -12.21 -19.66 14.71
N GLU A 175 -11.03 -19.71 15.36
CA GLU A 175 -10.02 -18.67 15.35
C GLU A 175 -9.34 -18.46 13.98
N ASP A 176 -9.26 -19.52 13.18
CA ASP A 176 -8.58 -19.50 11.88
C ASP A 176 -9.51 -19.15 10.72
N TYR A 177 -10.83 -19.08 10.98
CA TYR A 177 -11.82 -18.87 9.93
C TYR A 177 -11.62 -17.58 9.14
N ALA A 178 -11.25 -16.49 9.80
CA ALA A 178 -10.99 -15.21 9.13
C ALA A 178 -9.79 -15.28 8.17
N LEU A 179 -8.75 -16.03 8.55
CA LEU A 179 -7.58 -16.29 7.71
C LEU A 179 -7.97 -17.17 6.52
N PHE A 180 -8.69 -18.26 6.77
CA PHE A 180 -9.18 -19.14 5.72
C PHE A 180 -10.08 -18.40 4.72
N TYR A 181 -11.06 -17.63 5.20
CA TYR A 181 -11.98 -16.91 4.33
C TYR A 181 -11.25 -15.92 3.42
N ARG A 182 -10.27 -15.23 3.95
CA ARG A 182 -9.42 -14.34 3.18
C ARG A 182 -8.58 -15.09 2.16
N ASP A 183 -7.88 -16.14 2.58
CA ASP A 183 -6.99 -16.92 1.72
C ASP A 183 -7.76 -17.58 0.55
N ILE A 184 -8.94 -18.16 0.80
CA ILE A 184 -9.77 -18.72 -0.29
C ILE A 184 -10.35 -17.65 -1.22
N THR A 185 -10.58 -16.46 -0.72
CA THR A 185 -11.07 -15.34 -1.54
C THR A 185 -9.96 -14.79 -2.43
N GLU A 186 -8.73 -14.76 -1.94
CA GLU A 186 -7.56 -14.26 -2.65
C GLU A 186 -6.98 -15.29 -3.64
N GLU A 187 -6.95 -16.56 -3.24
CA GLU A 187 -6.39 -17.67 -4.00
C GLU A 187 -7.36 -18.85 -4.15
N PRO A 188 -8.52 -18.68 -4.79
CA PRO A 188 -9.55 -19.72 -4.84
C PRO A 188 -9.07 -21.02 -5.49
N LYS A 189 -8.17 -20.93 -6.47
CA LYS A 189 -7.60 -22.10 -7.16
C LYS A 189 -6.85 -23.05 -6.24
N LYS A 190 -6.32 -22.57 -5.13
CA LYS A 190 -5.59 -23.33 -4.12
C LYS A 190 -6.50 -24.34 -3.41
N TYR A 191 -7.80 -24.07 -3.40
CA TYR A 191 -8.84 -24.89 -2.75
C TYR A 191 -9.70 -25.69 -3.73
N ASP A 192 -9.41 -25.62 -5.02
CA ASP A 192 -10.17 -26.33 -6.04
C ASP A 192 -10.16 -27.86 -5.79
N GLY A 193 -11.35 -28.47 -5.76
CA GLY A 193 -11.53 -29.89 -5.51
C GLY A 193 -11.24 -30.36 -4.09
N LYS A 194 -10.99 -29.44 -3.15
CA LYS A 194 -10.71 -29.76 -1.74
C LYS A 194 -12.00 -29.77 -0.89
N THR A 195 -12.00 -30.59 0.14
CA THR A 195 -13.08 -30.61 1.14
C THR A 195 -12.64 -29.76 2.34
N VAL A 196 -13.50 -28.83 2.76
CA VAL A 196 -13.24 -27.96 3.90
C VAL A 196 -14.31 -28.17 4.96
N SER A 197 -13.90 -28.27 6.22
CA SER A 197 -14.76 -28.39 7.39
C SER A 197 -14.60 -27.19 8.29
N PHE A 198 -15.68 -26.49 8.57
CA PHE A 198 -15.72 -25.37 9.52
C PHE A 198 -17.09 -25.23 10.16
N LYS A 199 -17.18 -24.52 11.28
CA LYS A 199 -18.46 -24.19 11.91
C LYS A 199 -19.02 -22.90 11.31
N GLY A 200 -20.31 -22.93 10.98
CA GLY A 200 -21.02 -21.77 10.44
C GLY A 200 -22.43 -21.66 10.96
N GLN A 201 -22.94 -20.44 11.02
CA GLN A 201 -24.33 -20.19 11.37
C GLN A 201 -25.16 -20.02 10.09
N VAL A 202 -26.20 -20.82 9.93
CA VAL A 202 -27.09 -20.72 8.76
C VAL A 202 -28.05 -19.57 8.94
N ALA A 203 -27.93 -18.54 8.09
CA ALA A 203 -28.89 -17.44 8.03
C ALA A 203 -29.78 -17.55 6.78
N ARG A 204 -31.12 -17.44 6.95
CA ARG A 204 -32.03 -17.33 5.82
C ARG A 204 -32.10 -15.89 5.36
N LEU A 205 -31.55 -15.60 4.18
CA LEU A 205 -31.80 -14.34 3.48
C LEU A 205 -33.24 -14.35 2.97
N ARG A 206 -34.13 -13.53 3.52
CA ARG A 206 -35.40 -13.22 2.87
C ARG A 206 -35.09 -12.33 1.67
N ARG A 207 -35.32 -12.84 0.45
CA ARG A 207 -35.42 -11.96 -0.72
C ARG A 207 -36.61 -11.03 -0.47
N GLU A 208 -36.37 -9.75 -0.30
CA GLU A 208 -37.41 -8.73 -0.49
C GLU A 208 -37.86 -8.85 -1.95
N LYS A 209 -39.14 -9.09 -2.16
CA LYS A 209 -39.73 -9.01 -3.49
C LYS A 209 -39.61 -7.57 -3.93
N GLU A 210 -38.86 -7.32 -5.00
CA GLU A 210 -38.91 -6.05 -5.73
C GLU A 210 -40.39 -5.71 -5.96
N GLY A 211 -40.83 -4.59 -5.39
CA GLY A 211 -42.19 -4.09 -5.56
C GLY A 211 -42.41 -3.77 -7.04
N MET A 212 -43.37 -4.46 -7.64
CA MET A 212 -43.96 -4.04 -8.91
C MET A 212 -44.56 -2.66 -8.70
N PHE A 213 -43.98 -1.64 -9.28
CA PHE A 213 -44.67 -0.37 -9.52
C PHE A 213 -45.76 -0.65 -10.59
N ALA A 214 -46.99 -0.63 -10.15
CA ALA A 214 -48.12 -0.51 -11.07
C ALA A 214 -48.15 0.94 -11.59
N PRO A 215 -48.28 1.20 -12.87
CA PRO A 215 -48.55 2.54 -13.38
C PRO A 215 -50.02 2.91 -13.10
N GLY A 216 -50.22 4.02 -12.43
CA GLY A 216 -51.47 4.73 -12.30
C GLY A 216 -51.40 6.03 -13.09
#